data_906922277b54c64f0616f2b685ed2e4e
#
_entry.id   906922277b54c64f0616f2b685ed2e4e
#
_cell.length_a   1.000
_cell.length_b   1.000
_cell.length_c   1.000
_cell.angle_alpha   90.00
_cell.angle_beta   90.00
_cell.angle_gamma   90.00
#
_symmetry.space_group_name_H-M   'P 1'
#
loop_
_entity.id
_entity.type
_entity.pdbx_description
1 polymer ?
#
loop_
_entity_poly.entity_id
_entity_poly.type
_entity_poly.pdbx_seq_one_letter_code
_entity_poly.pdbx_strand_id
1 'polypeptide(L)'
;MKEKYNLKDALRACDLEYLNDRSIEGKGMLTTPQYINSMRSVMFASHLNQFKNMVQPDFPQFFTGGENVVGKYSDGYLKLNESTVYRKIVKFEGLVENPTVYVLFVYNKVKKRFEVITRKPNEDLIEVFGYKYDNTVIDSFEEGDEISEDTIAFKSTSYDESMNYAYGRDVITQLSFEPFTSEDAAIVSEEIQDLLRNVEVEENIATLNENDFPLNIYGDELEYKTFPDIGEYSKGIIMATRRKFNNQVLFDFKEDMLSKVTDTDTRYYLNGKVVDIEIYCNNEDLQDNSFYHQIYNYWCYQNAYYKDIKRTCEEIMDSGEDYTRDIDYLYKQACYMLDLKKKWKEKDNAFSNVQVHILVEREIPLAVGQKISGRYGNKSVISDIRKKEDMPFYYDANGNKVHVQLILSVLAIINRTTAAVIGELATNFIGKRVSDHMKTLKTMKEKEKILFDVLKMYNIDYYEFLTKKYKAMTTEEKKNFLQYCEDVKIHFNQPSMGEKEPMFYRIMNLKEKYKDILNPDEMWVHQFGRDIRCVMDGYIANMYIITLKQTAKKGFSVRGIGAVSAKGIPERSYKSKSHKDLYSSTAIRFGEFETLRNWASYTEMCVA
;
A
#
# COMPACT_ATOMS: atom_id res chain seq x y z
N MET A 1 13.23 18.41 14.33
CA MET A 1 12.89 18.65 15.76
C MET A 1 13.47 17.49 16.54
N LYS A 2 14.26 17.73 17.59
CA LYS A 2 14.63 16.64 18.53
C LYS A 2 13.32 16.16 19.14
N GLU A 3 12.99 14.88 18.99
CA GLU A 3 11.81 14.31 19.63
C GLU A 3 11.87 14.55 21.13
N LYS A 4 10.79 15.08 21.69
CA LYS A 4 10.69 15.43 23.12
C LYS A 4 10.61 14.19 24.01
N TYR A 5 10.46 13.00 23.42
CA TYR A 5 10.27 11.71 24.10
C TYR A 5 10.79 10.57 23.20
N ASN A 6 11.05 9.43 23.81
CA ASN A 6 11.39 8.21 23.08
C ASN A 6 10.09 7.54 22.59
N LEU A 7 9.88 7.57 21.27
CA LEU A 7 8.67 7.03 20.64
C LEU A 7 8.52 5.51 20.88
N LYS A 8 9.61 4.75 20.82
CA LYS A 8 9.61 3.30 21.05
C LYS A 8 9.14 2.95 22.45
N ASP A 9 9.67 3.63 23.47
CA ASP A 9 9.26 3.40 24.84
C ASP A 9 7.81 3.84 25.09
N ALA A 10 7.37 4.93 24.46
CA ALA A 10 6.01 5.42 24.56
C ALA A 10 4.99 4.45 23.94
N LEU A 11 5.26 3.93 22.73
CA LEU A 11 4.40 2.94 22.05
C LEU A 11 4.36 1.61 22.82
N ARG A 12 5.50 1.16 23.35
CA ARG A 12 5.56 -0.03 24.21
C ARG A 12 4.73 0.13 25.49
N ALA A 13 4.69 1.35 26.02
CA ALA A 13 3.88 1.68 27.19
C ALA A 13 2.37 1.70 26.92
N CYS A 14 1.96 2.02 25.68
CA CYS A 14 0.55 1.98 25.26
C CYS A 14 -0.08 0.59 25.26
N ASP A 15 0.74 -0.47 25.28
CA ASP A 15 0.29 -1.86 25.33
C ASP A 15 -0.72 -2.23 24.23
N LEU A 16 -0.33 -1.96 23.00
CA LEU A 16 -1.17 -2.14 21.80
C LEU A 16 -1.38 -3.62 21.40
N GLU A 17 -0.75 -4.54 22.14
CA GLU A 17 -0.94 -6.00 21.94
C GLU A 17 -2.14 -6.57 22.70
N TYR A 18 -2.80 -5.76 23.56
CA TYR A 18 -3.95 -6.23 24.31
C TYR A 18 -5.08 -6.65 23.38
N LEU A 19 -5.46 -7.92 23.48
CA LEU A 19 -6.54 -8.53 22.74
C LEU A 19 -7.59 -9.06 23.71
N ASN A 20 -8.82 -8.64 23.54
CA ASN A 20 -9.93 -9.20 24.27
C ASN A 20 -10.40 -10.48 23.56
N ASP A 21 -10.44 -11.63 24.27
CA ASP A 21 -10.87 -12.92 23.71
C ASP A 21 -12.22 -12.85 23.00
N ARG A 22 -13.12 -11.98 23.47
CA ARG A 22 -14.45 -11.79 22.88
C ARG A 22 -14.46 -10.87 21.66
N SER A 23 -13.40 -10.12 21.39
CA SER A 23 -13.30 -9.28 20.19
C SER A 23 -12.89 -10.05 18.95
N ILE A 24 -12.38 -11.29 19.11
CA ILE A 24 -11.94 -12.16 18.00
C ILE A 24 -13.10 -12.88 17.31
N GLU A 25 -14.27 -12.97 17.94
CA GLU A 25 -15.40 -13.71 17.36
C GLU A 25 -15.79 -13.15 15.98
N GLY A 26 -15.09 -13.64 14.97
CA GLY A 26 -15.44 -13.61 13.58
C GLY A 26 -14.59 -12.76 12.63
N LYS A 27 -13.94 -11.64 13.01
CA LYS A 27 -13.25 -10.75 12.03
C LYS A 27 -12.16 -9.84 12.61
N GLY A 28 -11.27 -10.33 13.45
CA GLY A 28 -10.07 -9.76 14.05
C GLY A 28 -9.87 -8.23 14.05
N MET A 29 -9.83 -7.59 12.89
CA MET A 29 -9.60 -6.14 12.76
C MET A 29 -10.88 -5.30 12.60
N LEU A 30 -12.08 -5.93 12.64
CA LEU A 30 -13.33 -5.21 12.54
C LEU A 30 -13.73 -4.62 13.89
N THR A 31 -13.67 -3.31 14.01
CA THR A 31 -14.13 -2.60 15.20
C THR A 31 -15.66 -2.55 15.26
N THR A 32 -16.20 -2.71 16.46
CA THR A 32 -17.63 -2.49 16.77
C THR A 32 -18.64 -3.16 15.82
N PRO A 33 -18.50 -4.49 15.55
CA PRO A 33 -19.36 -5.18 14.58
C PRO A 33 -20.84 -5.16 14.94
N GLN A 34 -21.19 -4.95 16.21
CA GLN A 34 -22.59 -4.84 16.68
C GLN A 34 -23.28 -3.55 16.20
N TYR A 35 -22.56 -2.56 15.70
CA TYR A 35 -23.08 -1.28 15.24
C TYR A 35 -23.00 -1.10 13.72
N ILE A 36 -22.77 -2.18 12.99
CA ILE A 36 -22.81 -2.20 11.53
C ILE A 36 -23.64 -3.40 11.06
N ASN A 37 -24.23 -3.29 9.88
CA ASN A 37 -24.96 -4.43 9.31
C ASN A 37 -23.97 -5.48 8.74
N SER A 38 -24.43 -6.73 8.60
CA SER A 38 -23.60 -7.85 8.14
C SER A 38 -23.00 -7.63 6.75
N MET A 39 -23.73 -6.96 5.85
CA MET A 39 -23.24 -6.64 4.50
C MET A 39 -22.03 -5.71 4.53
N ARG A 40 -22.04 -4.72 5.41
CA ARG A 40 -20.90 -3.79 5.59
C ARG A 40 -19.70 -4.46 6.22
N SER A 41 -19.92 -5.39 7.15
CA SER A 41 -18.90 -6.26 7.70
C SER A 41 -18.17 -7.08 6.63
N VAL A 42 -18.94 -7.71 5.71
CA VAL A 42 -18.36 -8.47 4.58
C VAL A 42 -17.62 -7.53 3.61
N MET A 43 -18.15 -6.32 3.37
CA MET A 43 -17.47 -5.32 2.55
C MET A 43 -16.13 -4.91 3.14
N PHE A 44 -16.04 -4.68 4.45
CA PHE A 44 -14.77 -4.37 5.09
C PHE A 44 -13.76 -5.51 4.96
N ALA A 45 -14.19 -6.77 5.18
CA ALA A 45 -13.33 -7.93 4.95
C ALA A 45 -12.81 -7.99 3.50
N SER A 46 -13.65 -7.62 2.52
CA SER A 46 -13.23 -7.49 1.12
C SER A 46 -12.27 -6.31 0.90
N HIS A 47 -12.43 -5.20 1.62
CA HIS A 47 -11.52 -4.06 1.53
C HIS A 47 -10.13 -4.39 2.10
N LEU A 48 -10.03 -5.24 3.13
CA LEU A 48 -8.75 -5.72 3.65
C LEU A 48 -7.95 -6.52 2.61
N ASN A 49 -8.62 -7.18 1.66
CA ASN A 49 -7.95 -7.84 0.54
C ASN A 49 -7.64 -6.89 -0.64
N GLN A 50 -7.95 -5.60 -0.51
CA GLN A 50 -7.83 -4.62 -1.57
C GLN A 50 -7.10 -3.36 -1.13
N PHE A 51 -6.61 -3.29 0.10
CA PHE A 51 -5.86 -2.13 0.56
C PHE A 51 -4.47 -2.09 -0.09
N LYS A 52 -3.94 -0.90 -0.26
CA LYS A 52 -2.58 -0.68 -0.74
C LYS A 52 -1.66 -0.36 0.43
N ASN A 53 -0.43 -0.83 0.34
CA ASN A 53 0.60 -0.48 1.30
C ASN A 53 0.91 1.02 1.21
N MET A 54 0.87 1.70 2.35
CA MET A 54 1.20 3.12 2.45
C MET A 54 2.68 3.31 2.76
N VAL A 55 3.22 4.43 2.29
CA VAL A 55 4.61 4.82 2.63
C VAL A 55 4.74 5.14 4.12
N GLN A 56 3.71 5.76 4.71
CA GLN A 56 3.71 6.19 6.10
C GLN A 56 2.41 5.77 6.81
N PRO A 57 2.19 4.48 7.06
CA PRO A 57 1.05 4.05 7.87
C PRO A 57 1.24 4.44 9.33
N ASP A 58 0.15 4.44 10.08
CA ASP A 58 0.13 4.75 11.51
C ASP A 58 -0.80 3.79 12.24
N PHE A 59 -0.43 3.33 13.44
CA PHE A 59 -1.27 2.42 14.21
C PHE A 59 -2.56 3.12 14.64
N PRO A 60 -3.76 2.47 14.52
CA PRO A 60 -5.03 3.13 14.78
C PRO A 60 -5.19 3.61 16.21
N GLN A 61 -5.78 4.78 16.39
CA GLN A 61 -6.10 5.32 17.71
C GLN A 61 -7.14 4.45 18.43
N PHE A 62 -8.15 3.99 17.72
CA PHE A 62 -9.13 3.03 18.20
C PHE A 62 -8.82 1.65 17.63
N PHE A 63 -8.39 0.70 18.47
CA PHE A 63 -7.87 -0.59 18.03
C PHE A 63 -8.59 -1.77 18.67
N THR A 64 -8.46 -2.95 18.06
CA THR A 64 -9.04 -4.22 18.56
C THR A 64 -8.02 -5.11 19.27
N GLY A 65 -6.72 -4.97 18.95
CA GLY A 65 -5.64 -5.89 19.25
C GLY A 65 -5.47 -6.99 18.20
N GLY A 66 -6.48 -7.22 17.35
CA GLY A 66 -6.41 -8.13 16.19
C GLY A 66 -5.42 -7.67 15.13
N GLU A 67 -5.13 -6.39 15.06
CA GLU A 67 -4.15 -5.79 14.16
C GLU A 67 -2.77 -6.43 14.38
N ASN A 68 -2.29 -6.49 15.60
CA ASN A 68 -0.99 -7.10 15.93
C ASN A 68 -0.99 -8.62 15.80
N VAL A 69 -2.12 -9.28 15.99
CA VAL A 69 -2.24 -10.71 15.70
C VAL A 69 -2.09 -10.98 14.20
N VAL A 70 -2.78 -10.22 13.37
CA VAL A 70 -2.63 -10.32 11.90
C VAL A 70 -1.19 -10.01 11.49
N GLY A 71 -0.59 -8.95 12.06
CA GLY A 71 0.79 -8.58 11.80
C GLY A 71 1.80 -9.69 12.13
N LYS A 72 1.61 -10.43 13.23
CA LYS A 72 2.48 -11.56 13.61
C LYS A 72 2.50 -12.71 12.62
N TYR A 73 1.42 -12.88 11.86
CA TYR A 73 1.27 -13.97 10.88
C TYR A 73 1.33 -13.49 9.43
N SER A 74 1.65 -12.21 9.21
CA SER A 74 1.81 -11.68 7.85
C SER A 74 3.25 -11.81 7.37
N ASP A 75 3.44 -11.82 6.05
CA ASP A 75 4.76 -11.87 5.40
C ASP A 75 5.46 -10.51 5.39
N GLY A 76 4.91 -9.53 6.12
CA GLY A 76 5.42 -8.16 6.15
C GLY A 76 6.73 -7.97 6.91
N TYR A 77 7.28 -8.98 7.56
CA TYR A 77 8.61 -8.97 8.18
C TYR A 77 9.18 -10.38 8.30
N LEU A 78 10.48 -10.48 8.41
CA LEU A 78 11.19 -11.74 8.66
C LEU A 78 12.04 -11.63 9.92
N LYS A 79 11.75 -12.48 10.89
CA LYS A 79 12.51 -12.66 12.12
C LYS A 79 13.36 -13.93 12.02
N LEU A 80 14.65 -13.81 12.29
CA LEU A 80 15.60 -14.89 12.20
C LEU A 80 15.91 -15.48 13.58
N ASN A 81 16.19 -16.79 13.60
CA ASN A 81 16.79 -17.45 14.73
C ASN A 81 18.33 -17.36 14.64
N GLU A 82 19.01 -17.81 15.67
CA GLU A 82 20.47 -17.93 15.65
C GLU A 82 20.92 -18.74 14.42
N SER A 83 21.65 -18.10 13.53
CA SER A 83 22.02 -18.66 12.21
C SER A 83 23.38 -18.15 11.77
N THR A 84 24.01 -18.88 10.85
CA THR A 84 25.24 -18.44 10.17
C THR A 84 24.95 -18.27 8.68
N VAL A 85 25.42 -17.20 8.07
CA VAL A 85 25.32 -16.99 6.62
C VAL A 85 26.29 -17.95 5.91
N TYR A 86 25.72 -18.87 5.14
CA TYR A 86 26.52 -19.85 4.39
C TYR A 86 27.00 -19.27 3.06
N ARG A 87 26.12 -18.66 2.29
CA ARG A 87 26.43 -18.04 0.99
C ARG A 87 25.45 -16.90 0.65
N LYS A 88 25.97 -15.87 0.01
CA LYS A 88 25.21 -14.74 -0.57
C LYS A 88 25.39 -14.73 -2.08
N ILE A 89 24.33 -14.89 -2.84
CA ILE A 89 24.35 -14.89 -4.31
C ILE A 89 23.57 -13.69 -4.81
N VAL A 90 24.25 -12.76 -5.44
CA VAL A 90 23.71 -11.47 -5.88
C VAL A 90 23.34 -11.54 -7.36
N LYS A 91 22.11 -11.16 -7.71
CA LYS A 91 21.66 -11.02 -9.11
C LYS A 91 22.30 -9.76 -9.70
N PHE A 92 22.96 -9.87 -10.84
CA PHE A 92 23.64 -8.77 -11.52
C PHE A 92 24.84 -8.19 -10.76
N GLU A 93 25.57 -9.02 -10.03
CA GLU A 93 26.79 -8.61 -9.34
C GLU A 93 27.82 -8.05 -10.34
N GLY A 94 28.34 -6.83 -10.06
CA GLY A 94 29.30 -6.14 -10.92
C GLY A 94 28.71 -5.47 -12.17
N LEU A 95 27.44 -5.75 -12.52
CA LEU A 95 26.73 -5.04 -13.59
C LEU A 95 26.00 -3.80 -13.07
N VAL A 96 25.51 -3.88 -11.84
CA VAL A 96 24.71 -2.83 -11.17
C VAL A 96 25.41 -2.42 -9.88
N GLU A 97 25.55 -1.12 -9.64
CA GLU A 97 26.21 -0.60 -8.43
C GLU A 97 25.48 -1.01 -7.13
N ASN A 98 24.15 -1.00 -7.15
CA ASN A 98 23.34 -1.34 -5.99
C ASN A 98 22.30 -2.42 -6.36
N PRO A 99 22.70 -3.69 -6.39
CA PRO A 99 21.80 -4.79 -6.73
C PRO A 99 20.72 -4.93 -5.66
N THR A 100 19.47 -5.07 -6.13
CA THR A 100 18.28 -5.11 -5.27
C THR A 100 17.76 -6.51 -5.03
N VAL A 101 18.27 -7.51 -5.74
CA VAL A 101 17.86 -8.91 -5.65
C VAL A 101 19.05 -9.79 -5.37
N TYR A 102 18.96 -10.58 -4.30
CA TYR A 102 19.93 -11.63 -3.98
C TYR A 102 19.29 -12.72 -3.14
N VAL A 103 20.01 -13.83 -2.99
CA VAL A 103 19.61 -14.97 -2.15
C VAL A 103 20.68 -15.20 -1.09
N LEU A 104 20.24 -15.32 0.16
CA LEU A 104 21.06 -15.73 1.29
C LEU A 104 20.74 -17.17 1.65
N PHE A 105 21.72 -18.05 1.64
CA PHE A 105 21.64 -19.37 2.23
C PHE A 105 22.17 -19.27 3.66
N VAL A 106 21.36 -19.65 4.64
CA VAL A 106 21.69 -19.59 6.06
C VAL A 106 21.57 -20.95 6.71
N TYR A 107 22.50 -21.28 7.61
CA TYR A 107 22.39 -22.46 8.45
C TYR A 107 21.77 -22.08 9.79
N ASN A 108 20.57 -22.53 10.05
CA ASN A 108 19.85 -22.30 11.29
C ASN A 108 20.39 -23.25 12.38
N LYS A 109 21.08 -22.71 13.39
CA LYS A 109 21.73 -23.48 14.46
C LYS A 109 20.73 -24.13 15.41
N VAL A 110 19.55 -23.49 15.60
CA VAL A 110 18.50 -23.98 16.50
C VAL A 110 17.79 -25.18 15.88
N LYS A 111 17.41 -25.06 14.60
CA LYS A 111 16.71 -26.10 13.85
C LYS A 111 17.65 -27.11 13.17
N LYS A 112 18.95 -26.83 13.17
CA LYS A 112 20.02 -27.64 12.53
C LYS A 112 19.71 -27.97 11.08
N ARG A 113 19.37 -26.95 10.27
CA ARG A 113 19.05 -27.12 8.86
C ARG A 113 19.40 -25.87 8.06
N PHE A 114 19.56 -26.05 6.76
CA PHE A 114 19.69 -24.94 5.84
C PHE A 114 18.33 -24.32 5.54
N GLU A 115 18.28 -23.00 5.55
CA GLU A 115 17.14 -22.16 5.16
C GLU A 115 17.61 -21.16 4.08
N VAL A 116 16.69 -20.67 3.27
CA VAL A 116 16.99 -19.68 2.23
C VAL A 116 16.15 -18.43 2.43
N ILE A 117 16.74 -17.28 2.23
CA ILE A 117 16.10 -15.99 2.31
C ILE A 117 16.33 -15.27 0.99
N THR A 118 15.26 -14.99 0.27
CA THR A 118 15.33 -14.20 -0.96
C THR A 118 15.06 -12.75 -0.63
N ARG A 119 16.05 -11.90 -0.89
CA ARG A 119 15.90 -10.47 -0.78
C ARG A 119 15.23 -9.93 -2.03
N LYS A 120 14.13 -9.22 -1.84
CA LYS A 120 13.42 -8.48 -2.88
C LYS A 120 13.14 -7.05 -2.38
N PRO A 121 13.08 -6.05 -3.25
CA PRO A 121 12.72 -4.70 -2.83
C PRO A 121 11.26 -4.64 -2.38
N ASN A 122 10.42 -5.42 -3.03
CA ASN A 122 8.99 -5.53 -2.77
C ASN A 122 8.56 -6.98 -2.88
N GLU A 123 7.47 -7.32 -2.22
CA GLU A 123 6.78 -8.58 -2.42
C GLU A 123 5.34 -8.32 -2.86
N ASP A 124 5.00 -8.84 -4.03
CA ASP A 124 3.65 -8.79 -4.57
C ASP A 124 2.89 -10.05 -4.16
N LEU A 125 1.94 -9.91 -3.24
CA LEU A 125 1.05 -10.99 -2.85
C LEU A 125 -0.05 -11.22 -3.90
N ILE A 126 -0.49 -10.14 -4.53
CA ILE A 126 -1.39 -10.13 -5.69
C ILE A 126 -1.06 -8.90 -6.55
N GLU A 127 -1.51 -8.87 -7.81
CA GLU A 127 -1.27 -7.80 -8.83
C GLU A 127 -1.29 -6.35 -8.31
N VAL A 128 -1.92 -6.08 -7.18
CA VAL A 128 -2.12 -4.71 -6.66
C VAL A 128 -1.87 -4.58 -5.17
N PHE A 129 -1.45 -5.64 -4.53
CA PHE A 129 -1.19 -5.70 -3.10
C PHE A 129 0.13 -6.38 -2.84
N GLY A 130 0.96 -5.74 -2.04
CA GLY A 130 2.25 -6.26 -1.63
C GLY A 130 2.87 -5.39 -0.54
N TYR A 131 4.07 -5.74 -0.12
CA TYR A 131 4.84 -5.01 0.86
C TYR A 131 6.09 -4.40 0.23
N LYS A 132 6.38 -3.16 0.59
CA LYS A 132 7.70 -2.57 0.41
C LYS A 132 8.51 -2.83 1.67
N TYR A 133 9.71 -3.39 1.52
CA TYR A 133 10.56 -3.75 2.64
C TYR A 133 11.67 -2.73 2.90
N ASP A 134 11.91 -2.47 4.18
CA ASP A 134 13.19 -1.94 4.64
C ASP A 134 14.16 -3.12 4.81
N ASN A 135 15.14 -3.19 3.92
CA ASN A 135 16.11 -4.27 3.84
C ASN A 135 17.48 -3.90 4.46
N THR A 136 17.57 -2.79 5.18
CA THR A 136 18.85 -2.27 5.69
C THR A 136 19.65 -3.31 6.48
N VAL A 137 18.97 -4.13 7.29
CA VAL A 137 19.63 -5.15 8.13
C VAL A 137 20.12 -6.31 7.27
N ILE A 138 19.26 -6.87 6.40
CA ILE A 138 19.64 -8.01 5.57
C ILE A 138 20.72 -7.64 4.55
N ASP A 139 20.73 -6.38 4.08
CA ASP A 139 21.73 -5.87 3.14
C ASP A 139 23.14 -5.84 3.75
N SER A 140 23.25 -5.72 5.10
CA SER A 140 24.52 -5.71 5.81
C SER A 140 25.15 -7.08 6.04
N PHE A 141 24.43 -8.18 5.75
CA PHE A 141 24.95 -9.52 5.97
C PHE A 141 25.93 -9.95 4.87
N GLU A 142 27.07 -10.51 5.30
CA GLU A 142 28.09 -11.09 4.43
C GLU A 142 28.28 -12.58 4.72
N GLU A 143 28.98 -13.30 3.82
CA GLU A 143 29.27 -14.73 4.00
C GLU A 143 30.10 -14.97 5.26
N GLY A 144 29.65 -15.92 6.10
CA GLY A 144 30.28 -16.26 7.38
C GLY A 144 29.78 -15.47 8.57
N ASP A 145 28.92 -14.49 8.39
CA ASP A 145 28.37 -13.71 9.50
C ASP A 145 27.46 -14.55 10.41
N GLU A 146 27.57 -14.27 11.70
CA GLU A 146 26.74 -14.86 12.75
C GLU A 146 25.53 -13.97 13.02
N ILE A 147 24.34 -14.50 12.82
CA ILE A 147 23.06 -13.80 13.06
C ILE A 147 22.56 -14.19 14.45
N SER A 148 22.32 -13.20 15.30
CA SER A 148 21.77 -13.41 16.64
C SER A 148 20.30 -13.79 16.62
N GLU A 149 19.83 -14.46 17.66
CA GLU A 149 18.41 -14.77 17.87
C GLU A 149 17.58 -13.49 17.87
N ASP A 150 16.37 -13.57 17.31
CA ASP A 150 15.40 -12.47 17.25
C ASP A 150 15.77 -11.30 16.33
N THR A 151 16.81 -11.46 15.49
CA THR A 151 17.16 -10.44 14.48
C THR A 151 16.05 -10.31 13.42
N ILE A 152 15.58 -9.09 13.22
CA ILE A 152 14.62 -8.77 12.14
C ILE A 152 15.42 -8.46 10.88
N ALA A 153 15.43 -9.39 9.92
CA ALA A 153 16.19 -9.27 8.69
C ALA A 153 15.64 -8.15 7.79
N PHE A 154 14.35 -8.11 7.63
CA PHE A 154 13.63 -7.03 6.95
C PHE A 154 12.25 -6.82 7.55
N LYS A 155 11.70 -5.64 7.38
CA LYS A 155 10.32 -5.30 7.76
C LYS A 155 9.69 -4.33 6.77
N SER A 156 8.39 -4.44 6.58
CA SER A 156 7.59 -3.49 5.82
C SER A 156 7.38 -2.18 6.59
N THR A 157 7.10 -1.09 5.87
CA THR A 157 6.64 0.18 6.44
C THR A 157 5.38 0.04 7.30
N SER A 158 4.65 -1.07 7.16
CA SER A 158 3.48 -1.41 7.99
C SER A 158 3.80 -1.69 9.46
N TYR A 159 5.09 -1.79 9.84
CA TYR A 159 5.50 -2.02 11.22
C TYR A 159 6.23 -0.80 11.77
N ASP A 160 5.75 -0.33 12.93
CA ASP A 160 6.43 0.73 13.67
C ASP A 160 7.72 0.21 14.36
N GLU A 161 8.37 1.07 15.14
CA GLU A 161 9.59 0.70 15.88
C GLU A 161 9.36 -0.36 16.97
N SER A 162 8.12 -0.50 17.43
CA SER A 162 7.72 -1.50 18.44
C SER A 162 7.06 -2.73 17.82
N MET A 163 7.12 -2.89 16.50
CA MET A 163 6.52 -3.98 15.73
C MET A 163 5.00 -4.04 15.81
N ASN A 164 4.32 -2.91 16.06
CA ASN A 164 2.89 -2.83 15.89
C ASN A 164 2.53 -2.71 14.41
N TYR A 165 1.51 -3.45 13.99
CA TYR A 165 1.09 -3.53 12.59
C TYR A 165 0.06 -2.45 12.23
N ALA A 166 0.40 -1.63 11.26
CA ALA A 166 -0.44 -0.57 10.71
C ALA A 166 -0.73 -0.81 9.23
N TYR A 167 -1.99 -0.73 8.83
CA TYR A 167 -2.45 -0.96 7.44
C TYR A 167 -3.19 0.24 6.84
N GLY A 168 -3.23 1.35 7.56
CA GLY A 168 -3.87 2.60 7.20
C GLY A 168 -3.30 3.75 8.01
N ARG A 169 -4.02 4.86 8.09
CA ARG A 169 -3.60 6.04 8.84
C ARG A 169 -4.77 6.76 9.50
N ASP A 170 -4.53 7.29 10.69
CA ASP A 170 -5.46 8.22 11.36
C ASP A 170 -5.45 9.58 10.63
N VAL A 171 -6.63 10.06 10.26
CA VAL A 171 -6.85 11.30 9.50
C VAL A 171 -7.89 12.15 10.21
N ILE A 172 -7.61 13.44 10.40
CA ILE A 172 -8.52 14.39 11.04
C ILE A 172 -9.75 14.58 10.16
N THR A 173 -10.86 14.00 10.60
CA THR A 173 -12.08 13.87 9.79
C THR A 173 -13.24 14.66 10.35
N GLN A 174 -14.00 15.28 9.45
CA GLN A 174 -15.28 15.90 9.71
C GLN A 174 -16.39 15.17 8.94
N LEU A 175 -17.51 14.90 9.59
CA LEU A 175 -18.75 14.48 8.95
C LEU A 175 -19.59 15.71 8.65
N SER A 176 -19.78 16.06 7.38
CA SER A 176 -20.47 17.29 6.97
C SER A 176 -21.22 17.11 5.66
N PHE A 177 -22.07 18.11 5.37
CA PHE A 177 -22.69 18.27 4.06
C PHE A 177 -21.90 19.33 3.29
N GLU A 178 -21.29 18.90 2.20
CA GLU A 178 -20.56 19.76 1.29
C GLU A 178 -21.04 19.51 -0.16
N PRO A 179 -20.97 20.50 -1.06
CA PRO A 179 -21.45 20.33 -2.44
C PRO A 179 -20.85 19.14 -3.18
N PHE A 180 -19.60 18.78 -2.88
CA PHE A 180 -18.88 17.68 -3.52
C PHE A 180 -18.84 16.39 -2.69
N THR A 181 -19.64 16.28 -1.60
CA THR A 181 -19.72 15.09 -0.75
C THR A 181 -21.06 14.35 -0.88
N SER A 182 -21.74 14.43 -2.02
CA SER A 182 -22.94 13.65 -2.23
C SER A 182 -22.63 12.15 -2.21
N GLU A 183 -23.47 11.35 -1.53
CA GLU A 183 -23.34 9.90 -1.38
C GLU A 183 -21.96 9.45 -0.83
N ASP A 184 -21.15 8.79 -1.65
CA ASP A 184 -19.85 8.22 -1.28
C ASP A 184 -18.65 9.13 -1.62
N ALA A 185 -18.88 10.36 -2.00
CA ALA A 185 -17.84 11.29 -2.33
C ALA A 185 -17.13 11.81 -1.05
N ALA A 186 -15.83 12.05 -1.16
CA ALA A 186 -14.98 12.57 -0.11
C ALA A 186 -14.15 13.74 -0.60
N ILE A 187 -14.00 14.78 0.22
CA ILE A 187 -13.09 15.89 -0.01
C ILE A 187 -11.86 15.70 0.86
N VAL A 188 -10.70 15.89 0.29
CA VAL A 188 -9.40 15.64 0.92
C VAL A 188 -8.56 16.91 0.89
N SER A 189 -7.81 17.17 1.97
CA SER A 189 -6.79 18.23 1.99
C SER A 189 -5.56 17.80 1.21
N GLU A 190 -4.91 18.73 0.49
CA GLU A 190 -3.63 18.50 -0.16
C GLU A 190 -2.54 18.01 0.83
N GLU A 191 -2.66 18.39 2.11
CA GLU A 191 -1.72 18.00 3.17
C GLU A 191 -1.66 16.47 3.35
N ILE A 192 -2.80 15.77 3.20
CA ILE A 192 -2.82 14.31 3.35
C ILE A 192 -2.60 13.57 2.02
N GLN A 193 -2.56 14.27 0.90
CA GLN A 193 -2.27 13.69 -0.39
C GLN A 193 -0.94 12.92 -0.37
N ASP A 194 0.07 13.51 0.22
CA ASP A 194 1.38 12.90 0.38
C ASP A 194 1.44 11.90 1.55
N LEU A 195 0.71 12.14 2.63
CA LEU A 195 0.68 11.23 3.78
C LEU A 195 0.02 9.88 3.46
N LEU A 196 -0.98 9.88 2.58
CA LEU A 196 -1.66 8.67 2.11
C LEU A 196 -1.06 8.15 0.79
N ARG A 197 0.18 8.49 0.48
CA ARG A 197 0.93 8.00 -0.67
C ARG A 197 1.08 6.49 -0.59
N ASN A 198 0.86 5.83 -1.73
CA ASN A 198 0.97 4.38 -1.85
C ASN A 198 2.20 4.00 -2.65
N VAL A 199 2.75 2.84 -2.35
CA VAL A 199 3.74 2.18 -3.20
C VAL A 199 3.00 1.33 -4.23
N GLU A 200 3.36 1.47 -5.48
CA GLU A 200 2.88 0.65 -6.59
C GLU A 200 4.06 0.06 -7.32
N VAL A 201 4.01 -1.25 -7.53
CA VAL A 201 4.97 -1.98 -8.34
C VAL A 201 4.25 -2.39 -9.63
N GLU A 202 4.86 -2.12 -10.76
CA GLU A 202 4.27 -2.42 -12.07
C GLU A 202 5.34 -3.02 -12.99
N GLU A 203 4.98 -4.11 -13.64
CA GLU A 203 5.82 -4.77 -14.60
C GLU A 203 5.52 -4.27 -16.01
N ASN A 204 6.55 -3.95 -16.76
CA ASN A 204 6.46 -3.70 -18.18
C ASN A 204 7.12 -4.84 -18.97
N ILE A 205 6.40 -5.41 -19.91
CA ILE A 205 6.85 -6.51 -20.74
C ILE A 205 7.05 -6.00 -22.17
N ALA A 206 8.29 -5.98 -22.62
CA ALA A 206 8.66 -5.60 -23.98
C ALA A 206 9.07 -6.85 -24.77
N THR A 207 8.30 -7.23 -25.79
CA THR A 207 8.58 -8.38 -26.63
C THR A 207 9.24 -7.91 -27.92
N LEU A 208 10.43 -8.43 -28.22
CA LEU A 208 11.15 -8.23 -29.47
C LEU A 208 11.10 -9.51 -30.29
N ASN A 209 10.61 -9.41 -31.51
CA ASN A 209 10.64 -10.49 -32.49
C ASN A 209 11.90 -10.39 -33.36
N GLU A 210 12.13 -11.35 -34.23
CA GLU A 210 13.32 -11.39 -35.11
C GLU A 210 13.53 -10.10 -35.92
N ASN A 211 12.43 -9.46 -36.32
CA ASN A 211 12.45 -8.23 -37.10
C ASN A 211 12.42 -6.94 -36.29
N ASP A 212 12.42 -7.03 -34.97
CA ASP A 212 12.38 -5.86 -34.08
C ASP A 212 13.77 -5.61 -33.51
N PHE A 213 14.10 -4.34 -33.27
CA PHE A 213 15.31 -3.96 -32.54
C PHE A 213 15.01 -2.85 -31.54
N PRO A 214 15.70 -2.85 -30.40
CA PRO A 214 15.48 -1.80 -29.40
C PRO A 214 16.12 -0.50 -29.84
N LEU A 215 15.57 0.64 -29.41
CA LEU A 215 16.09 1.98 -29.69
C LEU A 215 16.96 2.51 -28.54
N ASN A 216 17.99 3.28 -28.87
CA ASN A 216 18.80 4.00 -27.89
C ASN A 216 18.03 5.18 -27.31
N ILE A 217 17.45 5.01 -26.11
CA ILE A 217 16.65 6.04 -25.43
C ILE A 217 17.39 6.63 -24.22
N TYR A 218 18.20 5.85 -23.56
CA TYR A 218 18.90 6.19 -22.33
C TYR A 218 20.40 6.36 -22.51
N GLY A 219 20.96 5.93 -23.65
CA GLY A 219 22.36 6.08 -23.98
C GLY A 219 22.67 7.40 -24.67
N ASP A 220 23.94 7.57 -25.00
CA ASP A 220 24.48 8.71 -25.75
C ASP A 220 25.13 8.27 -27.08
N GLU A 221 26.07 9.07 -27.61
CA GLU A 221 26.79 8.75 -28.85
C GLU A 221 27.85 7.64 -28.65
N LEU A 222 28.24 7.36 -27.41
CA LEU A 222 29.29 6.41 -27.04
C LEU A 222 28.71 5.09 -26.54
N GLU A 223 27.57 5.14 -25.85
CA GLU A 223 26.95 4.00 -25.22
C GLU A 223 25.51 3.80 -25.71
N TYR A 224 25.21 2.59 -26.20
CA TYR A 224 23.86 2.20 -26.64
C TYR A 224 23.08 1.63 -25.47
N LYS A 225 22.15 2.44 -24.88
CA LYS A 225 21.34 2.07 -23.73
C LYS A 225 19.86 2.12 -24.06
N THR A 226 19.19 0.98 -23.97
CA THR A 226 17.82 0.79 -24.48
C THR A 226 16.75 0.98 -23.41
N PHE A 227 17.09 0.77 -22.15
CA PHE A 227 16.24 0.96 -20.98
C PHE A 227 17.10 1.42 -19.79
N PRO A 228 16.49 1.99 -18.73
CA PRO A 228 17.22 2.42 -17.54
C PRO A 228 17.70 1.21 -16.74
N ASP A 229 18.89 1.30 -16.16
CA ASP A 229 19.43 0.26 -15.30
C ASP A 229 18.71 0.20 -13.95
N ILE A 230 18.94 -0.89 -13.21
CA ILE A 230 18.38 -1.06 -11.87
C ILE A 230 18.84 0.09 -10.96
N GLY A 231 17.89 0.73 -10.27
CA GLY A 231 18.15 1.91 -9.44
C GLY A 231 17.91 3.24 -10.16
N GLU A 232 17.86 3.26 -11.48
CA GLU A 232 17.59 4.48 -12.24
C GLU A 232 16.07 4.74 -12.40
N TYR A 233 15.74 6.00 -12.73
CA TYR A 233 14.36 6.42 -12.96
C TYR A 233 14.02 6.45 -14.45
N SER A 234 12.91 5.83 -14.81
CA SER A 234 12.31 5.98 -16.13
C SER A 234 11.73 7.40 -16.32
N LYS A 235 11.99 7.99 -17.50
CA LYS A 235 11.54 9.34 -17.89
C LYS A 235 10.27 9.33 -18.76
N GLY A 236 9.38 8.37 -18.54
CA GLY A 236 8.11 8.24 -19.26
C GLY A 236 8.09 7.06 -20.23
N ILE A 237 8.99 6.98 -21.18
CA ILE A 237 9.17 5.82 -22.05
C ILE A 237 10.26 4.95 -21.43
N ILE A 238 9.91 3.75 -21.00
CA ILE A 238 10.87 2.84 -20.38
C ILE A 238 11.70 2.08 -21.41
N MET A 239 11.10 1.77 -22.56
CA MET A 239 11.75 1.13 -23.68
C MET A 239 11.01 1.48 -24.96
N ALA A 240 11.69 1.49 -26.09
CA ALA A 240 11.06 1.55 -27.41
C ALA A 240 11.75 0.60 -28.39
N THR A 241 10.97 0.06 -29.30
CA THR A 241 11.44 -0.87 -30.34
C THR A 241 10.97 -0.39 -31.71
N ARG A 242 11.78 -0.67 -32.72
CA ARG A 242 11.44 -0.41 -34.11
C ARG A 242 11.54 -1.72 -34.91
N ARG A 243 10.61 -1.94 -35.83
CA ARG A 243 10.65 -3.09 -36.70
C ARG A 243 11.71 -2.92 -37.79
N LYS A 244 12.55 -3.93 -37.97
CA LYS A 244 13.49 -4.00 -39.09
C LYS A 244 12.74 -4.07 -40.40
N PHE A 245 13.23 -3.33 -41.35
CA PHE A 245 12.69 -3.25 -42.69
C PHE A 245 13.20 -4.40 -43.54
N ASN A 246 12.29 -5.17 -44.19
CA ASN A 246 12.64 -6.14 -45.19
C ASN A 246 12.33 -5.57 -46.58
N ASN A 247 13.37 -5.17 -47.32
CA ASN A 247 13.24 -4.56 -48.65
C ASN A 247 12.48 -5.44 -49.67
N GLN A 248 12.47 -6.76 -49.52
CA GLN A 248 11.77 -7.67 -50.45
C GLN A 248 10.24 -7.57 -50.33
N VAL A 249 9.73 -7.26 -49.14
CA VAL A 249 8.28 -7.15 -48.91
C VAL A 249 7.70 -5.84 -49.45
N LEU A 250 8.53 -4.83 -49.72
CA LEU A 250 8.08 -3.52 -50.18
C LEU A 250 7.55 -3.46 -51.60
N PHE A 251 8.08 -4.29 -52.46
CA PHE A 251 7.68 -4.29 -53.89
C PHE A 251 6.26 -4.82 -54.09
N ASP A 252 5.72 -5.53 -53.12
CA ASP A 252 4.40 -6.15 -53.15
C ASP A 252 3.28 -5.31 -52.52
N PHE A 253 3.60 -4.19 -51.84
CA PHE A 253 2.61 -3.39 -51.13
C PHE A 253 2.26 -2.09 -51.83
N LYS A 254 0.97 -1.72 -51.82
CA LYS A 254 0.50 -0.40 -52.25
C LYS A 254 1.00 0.70 -51.29
N GLU A 255 1.22 1.89 -51.79
CA GLU A 255 1.79 3.04 -51.10
C GLU A 255 1.12 3.34 -49.75
N ASP A 256 -0.22 3.20 -49.65
CA ASP A 256 -0.99 3.40 -48.42
C ASP A 256 -0.76 2.30 -47.33
N MET A 257 -0.25 1.15 -47.72
CA MET A 257 0.11 0.07 -46.78
C MET A 257 1.56 0.15 -46.32
N LEU A 258 2.42 0.77 -47.09
CA LEU A 258 3.84 0.92 -46.78
C LEU A 258 4.06 1.69 -45.48
N SER A 259 3.34 2.79 -45.24
CA SER A 259 3.45 3.58 -44.00
C SER A 259 3.05 2.77 -42.76
N LYS A 260 2.09 1.87 -42.89
CA LYS A 260 1.66 0.99 -41.78
C LYS A 260 2.64 -0.14 -41.48
N VAL A 261 3.48 -0.52 -42.41
CA VAL A 261 4.45 -1.61 -42.29
C VAL A 261 5.84 -1.12 -41.93
N THR A 262 6.19 0.12 -42.34
CA THR A 262 7.56 0.64 -42.25
C THR A 262 7.86 1.49 -41.03
N ASP A 263 6.88 2.20 -40.47
CA ASP A 263 7.11 3.23 -39.43
C ASP A 263 6.50 2.90 -38.06
N THR A 264 6.29 1.62 -37.73
CA THR A 264 5.72 1.24 -36.43
C THR A 264 6.79 1.14 -35.34
N ASP A 265 7.02 2.28 -34.67
CA ASP A 265 7.71 2.26 -33.38
C ASP A 265 6.73 1.79 -32.30
N THR A 266 7.12 0.81 -31.53
CA THR A 266 6.39 0.42 -30.31
C THR A 266 7.07 1.08 -29.12
N ARG A 267 6.31 1.88 -28.36
CA ARG A 267 6.80 2.59 -27.17
C ARG A 267 6.13 2.02 -25.94
N TYR A 268 6.93 1.69 -24.97
CA TYR A 268 6.49 1.18 -23.68
C TYR A 268 6.55 2.31 -22.65
N TYR A 269 5.42 2.65 -22.05
CA TYR A 269 5.32 3.78 -21.13
C TYR A 269 5.20 3.28 -19.69
N LEU A 270 6.17 3.63 -18.87
CA LEU A 270 6.14 3.38 -17.43
C LEU A 270 7.07 4.35 -16.72
N ASN A 271 6.58 5.00 -15.67
CA ASN A 271 7.34 5.91 -14.84
C ASN A 271 7.65 5.26 -13.50
N GLY A 272 8.86 5.42 -13.00
CA GLY A 272 9.27 5.01 -11.67
C GLY A 272 10.72 4.57 -11.65
N LYS A 273 11.15 4.05 -10.49
CA LYS A 273 12.48 3.52 -10.27
C LYS A 273 12.52 2.05 -10.69
N VAL A 274 13.47 1.67 -11.52
CA VAL A 274 13.67 0.27 -11.90
C VAL A 274 14.19 -0.51 -10.69
N VAL A 275 13.51 -1.60 -10.33
CA VAL A 275 13.87 -2.42 -9.16
C VAL A 275 14.34 -3.83 -9.52
N ASP A 276 13.87 -4.39 -10.64
CA ASP A 276 14.38 -5.65 -11.18
C ASP A 276 14.20 -5.72 -12.70
N ILE A 277 15.00 -6.55 -13.33
CA ILE A 277 14.94 -6.83 -14.77
C ILE A 277 15.04 -8.34 -14.96
N GLU A 278 14.19 -8.91 -15.83
CA GLU A 278 14.27 -10.31 -16.22
C GLU A 278 14.27 -10.43 -17.74
N ILE A 279 15.14 -11.27 -18.26
CA ILE A 279 15.30 -11.50 -19.68
C ILE A 279 14.89 -12.95 -20.00
N TYR A 280 13.93 -13.10 -20.89
CA TYR A 280 13.49 -14.38 -21.41
C TYR A 280 13.89 -14.49 -22.89
N CYS A 281 14.73 -15.47 -23.23
CA CYS A 281 15.29 -15.62 -24.56
C CYS A 281 14.86 -16.95 -25.18
N ASN A 282 14.30 -16.90 -26.40
CA ASN A 282 13.98 -18.07 -27.22
C ASN A 282 14.98 -18.27 -28.37
N ASN A 283 15.86 -17.29 -28.56
CA ASN A 283 16.88 -17.36 -29.60
C ASN A 283 18.17 -17.92 -28.98
N GLU A 284 18.52 -19.15 -29.38
CA GLU A 284 19.74 -19.82 -28.93
C GLU A 284 21.01 -19.09 -29.39
N ASP A 285 20.92 -18.31 -30.48
CA ASP A 285 22.00 -17.55 -31.09
C ASP A 285 21.95 -16.04 -30.70
N LEU A 286 21.37 -15.69 -29.57
CA LEU A 286 21.42 -14.31 -29.13
C LEU A 286 22.88 -13.88 -28.95
N GLN A 287 23.35 -13.05 -29.90
CA GLN A 287 24.72 -12.59 -29.93
C GLN A 287 24.84 -11.20 -29.35
N ASP A 288 25.99 -10.94 -28.73
CA ASP A 288 26.39 -9.60 -28.35
C ASP A 288 26.61 -8.76 -29.62
N ASN A 289 25.72 -7.82 -29.86
CA ASN A 289 25.86 -6.81 -30.91
C ASN A 289 25.47 -5.44 -30.40
N SER A 290 25.82 -4.40 -31.11
CA SER A 290 25.62 -3.00 -30.67
C SER A 290 24.19 -2.66 -30.24
N PHE A 291 23.18 -3.32 -30.80
CA PHE A 291 21.77 -3.06 -30.47
C PHE A 291 21.26 -3.85 -29.27
N TYR A 292 21.82 -5.04 -29.06
CA TYR A 292 21.37 -5.97 -28.01
C TYR A 292 22.37 -6.08 -26.86
N HIS A 293 23.46 -5.31 -26.86
CA HIS A 293 24.54 -5.42 -25.87
C HIS A 293 24.04 -5.37 -24.43
N GLN A 294 23.20 -4.40 -24.09
CA GLN A 294 22.63 -4.28 -22.74
C GLN A 294 21.77 -5.51 -22.39
N ILE A 295 20.84 -5.91 -23.30
CA ILE A 295 19.97 -7.09 -23.09
C ILE A 295 20.80 -8.36 -22.90
N TYR A 296 21.83 -8.55 -23.74
CA TYR A 296 22.73 -9.68 -23.67
C TYR A 296 23.49 -9.73 -22.34
N ASN A 297 24.02 -8.60 -21.87
CA ASN A 297 24.68 -8.51 -20.57
C ASN A 297 23.75 -8.92 -19.43
N TYR A 298 22.56 -8.34 -19.34
CA TYR A 298 21.58 -8.72 -18.32
C TYR A 298 21.22 -10.21 -18.38
N TRP A 299 21.06 -10.77 -19.58
CA TRP A 299 20.80 -12.21 -19.76
C TRP A 299 21.97 -13.08 -19.29
N CYS A 300 23.22 -12.71 -19.59
CA CYS A 300 24.40 -13.44 -19.17
C CYS A 300 24.54 -13.44 -17.63
N TYR A 301 24.38 -12.29 -17.00
CA TYR A 301 24.45 -12.18 -15.53
C TYR A 301 23.29 -12.92 -14.84
N GLN A 302 22.10 -12.85 -15.40
CA GLN A 302 20.96 -13.64 -14.92
C GLN A 302 21.23 -15.15 -14.99
N ASN A 303 21.80 -15.63 -16.08
CA ASN A 303 22.19 -17.03 -16.22
C ASN A 303 23.29 -17.43 -15.24
N ALA A 304 24.29 -16.57 -14.99
CA ALA A 304 25.32 -16.82 -13.99
C ALA A 304 24.72 -16.94 -12.59
N TYR A 305 23.82 -16.04 -12.21
CA TYR A 305 23.08 -16.07 -10.96
C TYR A 305 22.34 -17.41 -10.76
N TYR A 306 21.57 -17.87 -11.74
CA TYR A 306 20.85 -19.14 -11.63
C TYR A 306 21.78 -20.37 -11.63
N LYS A 307 22.94 -20.30 -12.30
CA LYS A 307 23.96 -21.36 -12.24
C LYS A 307 24.56 -21.47 -10.84
N ASP A 308 24.86 -20.34 -10.21
CA ASP A 308 25.41 -20.33 -8.86
C ASP A 308 24.39 -20.80 -7.82
N ILE A 309 23.13 -20.40 -7.94
CA ILE A 309 22.03 -20.93 -7.12
C ILE A 309 21.94 -22.45 -7.28
N LYS A 310 21.89 -22.94 -8.53
CA LYS A 310 21.79 -24.38 -8.78
C LYS A 310 22.95 -25.14 -8.11
N ARG A 311 24.19 -24.69 -8.32
CA ARG A 311 25.39 -25.29 -7.71
C ARG A 311 25.31 -25.31 -6.19
N THR A 312 24.93 -24.19 -5.56
CA THR A 312 24.81 -24.10 -4.10
C THR A 312 23.71 -24.99 -3.54
N CYS A 313 22.57 -25.10 -4.23
CA CYS A 313 21.52 -26.05 -3.84
C CYS A 313 21.99 -27.50 -3.94
N GLU A 314 22.74 -27.88 -5.00
CA GLU A 314 23.33 -29.20 -5.15
C GLU A 314 24.34 -29.50 -4.03
N GLU A 315 25.23 -28.55 -3.70
CA GLU A 315 26.18 -28.67 -2.58
C GLU A 315 25.46 -28.90 -1.23
N ILE A 316 24.36 -28.19 -0.96
CA ILE A 316 23.57 -28.36 0.27
C ILE A 316 22.87 -29.73 0.27
N MET A 317 22.25 -30.16 -0.83
CA MET A 317 21.57 -31.46 -0.93
C MET A 317 22.55 -32.63 -0.77
N ASP A 318 23.76 -32.51 -1.29
CA ASP A 318 24.81 -33.52 -1.19
C ASP A 318 25.52 -33.55 0.17
N SER A 319 25.40 -32.50 0.98
CA SER A 319 25.98 -32.42 2.33
C SER A 319 25.38 -33.42 3.32
N GLY A 320 24.15 -33.89 3.06
CA GLY A 320 23.39 -34.77 3.95
C GLY A 320 22.77 -34.08 5.16
N GLU A 321 22.88 -32.76 5.28
CA GLU A 321 22.21 -31.95 6.30
C GLU A 321 20.74 -31.67 5.91
N ASP A 322 19.88 -31.45 6.92
CA ASP A 322 18.49 -31.08 6.67
C ASP A 322 18.38 -29.69 6.03
N TYR A 323 17.40 -29.53 5.15
CA TYR A 323 17.10 -28.25 4.49
C TYR A 323 15.61 -28.01 4.30
N THR A 324 15.22 -26.74 4.03
CA THR A 324 13.81 -26.36 3.81
C THR A 324 13.35 -26.65 2.38
N ARG A 325 12.04 -26.83 2.21
CA ARG A 325 11.41 -26.99 0.86
C ARG A 325 11.67 -25.81 -0.06
N ASP A 326 11.94 -24.63 0.49
CA ASP A 326 12.23 -23.44 -0.30
C ASP A 326 13.51 -23.60 -1.12
N ILE A 327 14.49 -24.38 -0.61
CA ILE A 327 15.70 -24.73 -1.37
C ILE A 327 15.34 -25.64 -2.56
N ASP A 328 14.41 -26.61 -2.39
CA ASP A 328 13.91 -27.42 -3.52
C ASP A 328 13.21 -26.56 -4.58
N TYR A 329 12.42 -25.57 -4.14
CA TYR A 329 11.75 -24.66 -5.06
C TYR A 329 12.75 -23.80 -5.82
N LEU A 330 13.72 -23.25 -5.13
CA LEU A 330 14.76 -22.43 -5.73
C LEU A 330 15.62 -23.22 -6.72
N TYR A 331 15.98 -24.46 -6.38
CA TYR A 331 16.67 -25.38 -7.28
C TYR A 331 15.86 -25.63 -8.56
N LYS A 332 14.56 -25.96 -8.42
CA LYS A 332 13.67 -26.17 -9.56
C LYS A 332 13.53 -24.92 -10.41
N GLN A 333 13.42 -23.75 -9.79
CA GLN A 333 13.37 -22.48 -10.50
C GLN A 333 14.67 -22.23 -11.27
N ALA A 334 15.83 -22.44 -10.66
CA ALA A 334 17.11 -22.30 -11.33
C ALA A 334 17.24 -23.27 -12.52
N CYS A 335 16.87 -24.54 -12.35
CA CYS A 335 16.86 -25.51 -13.45
C CYS A 335 15.91 -25.09 -14.59
N TYR A 336 14.75 -24.54 -14.23
CA TYR A 336 13.75 -24.08 -15.19
C TYR A 336 14.20 -22.85 -15.98
N MET A 337 14.92 -21.91 -15.33
CA MET A 337 15.47 -20.72 -16.00
C MET A 337 16.66 -21.06 -16.91
N LEU A 338 17.42 -22.10 -16.57
CA LEU A 338 18.59 -22.56 -17.34
C LEU A 338 18.26 -23.56 -18.45
N ASP A 339 17.02 -23.99 -18.58
CA ASP A 339 16.62 -24.96 -19.62
C ASP A 339 16.53 -24.29 -20.99
N LEU A 340 17.57 -24.37 -21.77
CA LEU A 340 17.67 -23.83 -23.13
C LEU A 340 16.70 -24.50 -24.13
N LYS A 341 16.20 -25.71 -23.84
CA LYS A 341 15.25 -26.40 -24.70
C LYS A 341 13.83 -25.88 -24.57
N LYS A 342 13.58 -25.13 -23.49
CA LYS A 342 12.28 -24.58 -23.22
C LYS A 342 12.04 -23.35 -24.09
N LYS A 343 10.87 -23.28 -24.72
CA LYS A 343 10.41 -22.07 -25.41
C LYS A 343 9.44 -21.31 -24.54
N TRP A 344 9.80 -20.08 -24.27
CA TRP A 344 8.98 -19.12 -23.52
C TRP A 344 7.81 -18.65 -24.36
N LYS A 345 6.66 -18.41 -23.74
CA LYS A 345 5.42 -18.09 -24.43
C LYS A 345 4.80 -16.81 -23.87
N GLU A 346 4.25 -16.02 -24.76
CA GLU A 346 3.33 -14.95 -24.39
C GLU A 346 1.91 -15.37 -24.80
N LYS A 347 0.99 -15.50 -23.83
CA LYS A 347 -0.42 -15.89 -24.08
C LYS A 347 -0.59 -17.10 -25.00
N ASP A 348 0.08 -18.19 -24.68
CA ASP A 348 0.10 -19.46 -25.44
C ASP A 348 0.91 -19.48 -26.75
N ASN A 349 1.42 -18.34 -27.23
CA ASN A 349 2.28 -18.28 -28.41
C ASN A 349 3.74 -18.05 -28.01
N ALA A 350 4.65 -18.88 -28.55
CA ALA A 350 6.07 -18.63 -28.38
C ALA A 350 6.46 -17.36 -29.15
N PHE A 351 7.19 -16.45 -28.52
CA PHE A 351 7.81 -15.33 -29.21
C PHE A 351 9.12 -15.78 -29.87
N SER A 352 9.55 -15.07 -30.92
CA SER A 352 10.64 -15.59 -31.78
C SER A 352 12.05 -15.24 -31.27
N ASN A 353 12.22 -14.16 -30.49
CA ASN A 353 13.56 -13.71 -30.08
C ASN A 353 13.65 -13.51 -28.56
N VAL A 354 13.41 -12.31 -28.05
CA VAL A 354 13.66 -11.92 -26.67
C VAL A 354 12.46 -11.17 -26.10
N GLN A 355 12.21 -11.39 -24.80
CA GLN A 355 11.26 -10.62 -24.02
C GLN A 355 11.99 -10.03 -22.82
N VAL A 356 11.81 -8.72 -22.60
CA VAL A 356 12.42 -7.97 -21.50
C VAL A 356 11.31 -7.58 -20.54
N HIS A 357 11.42 -8.04 -19.30
CA HIS A 357 10.53 -7.71 -18.20
C HIS A 357 11.23 -6.69 -17.31
N ILE A 358 10.66 -5.52 -17.17
CA ILE A 358 11.20 -4.44 -16.34
C ILE A 358 10.22 -4.14 -15.22
N LEU A 359 10.63 -4.41 -14.00
CA LEU A 359 9.87 -4.15 -12.79
C LEU A 359 10.19 -2.75 -12.27
N VAL A 360 9.15 -1.95 -12.09
CA VAL A 360 9.29 -0.55 -11.69
C VAL A 360 8.48 -0.26 -10.44
N GLU A 361 9.11 0.36 -9.47
CA GLU A 361 8.48 0.87 -8.26
C GLU A 361 8.20 2.36 -8.40
N ARG A 362 7.04 2.79 -7.94
CA ARG A 362 6.72 4.21 -7.83
C ARG A 362 5.86 4.50 -6.60
N GLU A 363 6.02 5.68 -6.06
CA GLU A 363 5.15 6.22 -5.03
C GLU A 363 4.09 7.10 -5.68
N ILE A 364 2.84 6.78 -5.42
CA ILE A 364 1.71 7.50 -6.02
C ILE A 364 0.99 8.28 -4.93
N PRO A 365 0.96 9.62 -5.02
CA PRO A 365 0.16 10.45 -4.14
C PRO A 365 -1.32 10.21 -4.39
N LEU A 366 -2.14 10.52 -3.41
CA LEU A 366 -3.57 10.43 -3.52
C LEU A 366 -4.09 11.35 -4.64
N ALA A 367 -5.06 10.88 -5.42
CA ALA A 367 -5.61 11.63 -6.55
C ALA A 367 -7.14 11.59 -6.59
N VAL A 368 -7.74 12.57 -7.26
CA VAL A 368 -9.19 12.59 -7.54
C VAL A 368 -9.58 11.33 -8.31
N GLY A 369 -10.71 10.71 -7.92
CA GLY A 369 -11.19 9.43 -8.47
C GLY A 369 -10.60 8.19 -7.80
N GLN A 370 -9.62 8.32 -6.92
CA GLN A 370 -9.08 7.23 -6.12
C GLN A 370 -10.05 6.85 -5.00
N LYS A 371 -10.03 5.58 -4.60
CA LYS A 371 -10.91 5.10 -3.54
C LYS A 371 -10.18 4.95 -2.23
N ILE A 372 -10.82 5.44 -1.19
CA ILE A 372 -10.44 5.28 0.21
C ILE A 372 -11.55 4.56 0.97
N SER A 373 -11.25 3.99 2.10
CA SER A 373 -12.25 3.36 2.97
C SER A 373 -11.88 3.52 4.44
N GLY A 374 -12.88 3.66 5.28
CA GLY A 374 -12.73 3.40 6.70
C GLY A 374 -12.88 1.90 7.01
N ARG A 375 -12.97 1.56 8.30
CA ARG A 375 -13.03 0.18 8.78
C ARG A 375 -14.45 -0.43 8.83
N TYR A 376 -15.43 0.22 8.23
CA TYR A 376 -16.86 -0.14 8.35
C TYR A 376 -17.51 -0.42 7.00
N GLY A 377 -16.74 -0.73 5.97
CA GLY A 377 -17.25 -0.89 4.63
C GLY A 377 -17.74 0.42 3.99
N ASN A 378 -17.38 1.54 4.57
CA ASN A 378 -17.70 2.90 4.12
C ASN A 378 -16.67 3.36 3.07
N LYS A 379 -16.74 2.76 1.89
CA LYS A 379 -15.90 3.11 0.75
C LYS A 379 -16.32 4.44 0.16
N SER A 380 -15.35 5.35 0.02
CA SER A 380 -15.56 6.66 -0.58
C SER A 380 -14.65 6.89 -1.78
N VAL A 381 -15.08 7.77 -2.69
CA VAL A 381 -14.31 8.20 -3.87
C VAL A 381 -13.90 9.65 -3.65
N ILE A 382 -12.63 9.95 -3.85
CA ILE A 382 -12.13 11.33 -3.75
C ILE A 382 -12.72 12.13 -4.90
N SER A 383 -13.55 13.11 -4.56
CA SER A 383 -14.21 14.00 -5.52
C SER A 383 -13.45 15.31 -5.71
N ASP A 384 -12.72 15.76 -4.68
CA ASP A 384 -12.01 17.03 -4.68
C ASP A 384 -10.79 16.97 -3.75
N ILE A 385 -9.72 17.67 -4.13
CA ILE A 385 -8.54 17.88 -3.30
C ILE A 385 -8.39 19.38 -3.13
N ARG A 386 -8.55 19.86 -1.91
CA ARG A 386 -8.50 21.29 -1.56
C ARG A 386 -7.18 21.66 -0.92
N LYS A 387 -6.77 22.90 -1.11
CA LYS A 387 -5.65 23.47 -0.35
C LYS A 387 -5.97 23.43 1.13
N LYS A 388 -4.95 23.32 1.96
CA LYS A 388 -5.09 23.31 3.42
C LYS A 388 -5.90 24.52 3.93
N GLU A 389 -5.66 25.70 3.36
CA GLU A 389 -6.31 26.96 3.75
C GLU A 389 -7.80 26.99 3.45
N ASP A 390 -8.25 26.25 2.42
CA ASP A 390 -9.66 26.15 2.00
C ASP A 390 -10.45 25.09 2.77
N MET A 391 -9.76 24.31 3.62
CA MET A 391 -10.43 23.32 4.47
C MET A 391 -10.97 23.98 5.75
N PRO A 392 -12.11 23.48 6.29
CA PRO A 392 -12.58 23.89 7.60
C PRO A 392 -11.52 23.69 8.68
N PHE A 393 -11.54 24.51 9.71
CA PHE A 393 -10.57 24.41 10.80
C PHE A 393 -11.22 24.72 12.16
N TYR A 394 -10.52 24.38 13.21
CA TYR A 394 -10.82 24.73 14.60
C TYR A 394 -9.56 25.21 15.29
N TYR A 395 -9.70 25.81 16.46
CA TYR A 395 -8.56 26.20 17.28
C TYR A 395 -8.29 25.13 18.34
N ASP A 396 -7.04 24.68 18.43
CA ASP A 396 -6.61 23.77 19.50
C ASP A 396 -6.54 24.49 20.86
N ALA A 397 -6.22 23.76 21.94
CA ALA A 397 -6.07 24.31 23.29
C ALA A 397 -4.98 25.41 23.40
N ASN A 398 -4.04 25.47 22.47
CA ASN A 398 -2.97 26.48 22.41
C ASN A 398 -3.33 27.67 21.50
N GLY A 399 -4.51 27.68 20.90
CA GLY A 399 -4.95 28.69 19.95
C GLY A 399 -4.39 28.55 18.54
N ASN A 400 -3.79 27.40 18.17
CA ASN A 400 -3.33 27.15 16.82
C ASN A 400 -4.48 26.70 15.94
N LYS A 401 -4.46 27.11 14.66
CA LYS A 401 -5.40 26.62 13.65
C LYS A 401 -5.08 25.18 13.27
N VAL A 402 -6.04 24.28 13.45
CA VAL A 402 -5.95 22.88 13.01
C VAL A 402 -6.98 22.64 11.91
N HIS A 403 -6.51 22.38 10.72
CA HIS A 403 -7.38 22.16 9.57
C HIS A 403 -7.87 20.71 9.50
N VAL A 404 -9.12 20.54 9.09
CA VAL A 404 -9.71 19.24 8.75
C VAL A 404 -8.97 18.67 7.54
N GLN A 405 -8.65 17.38 7.57
CA GLN A 405 -7.92 16.72 6.50
C GLN A 405 -8.83 15.94 5.56
N LEU A 406 -9.98 15.48 6.07
CA LEU A 406 -10.94 14.68 5.32
C LEU A 406 -12.37 15.09 5.67
N ILE A 407 -13.20 15.31 4.65
CA ILE A 407 -14.64 15.55 4.81
C ILE A 407 -15.39 14.39 4.17
N LEU A 408 -16.24 13.74 4.98
CA LEU A 408 -17.11 12.64 4.54
C LEU A 408 -18.59 13.02 4.65
N SER A 409 -19.40 12.46 3.79
CA SER A 409 -20.85 12.68 3.79
C SER A 409 -21.55 12.02 4.99
N VAL A 410 -22.30 12.78 5.74
CA VAL A 410 -23.18 12.27 6.81
C VAL A 410 -24.26 11.34 6.24
N LEU A 411 -24.80 11.65 5.05
CA LEU A 411 -25.85 10.85 4.40
C LEU A 411 -25.41 9.42 4.12
N ALA A 412 -24.14 9.24 3.74
CA ALA A 412 -23.60 7.91 3.48
C ALA A 412 -23.65 7.00 4.73
N ILE A 413 -23.51 7.59 5.92
CA ILE A 413 -23.57 6.88 7.21
C ILE A 413 -25.01 6.54 7.57
N ILE A 414 -25.92 7.51 7.44
CA ILE A 414 -27.33 7.36 7.81
C ILE A 414 -28.00 6.33 6.90
N ASN A 415 -27.86 6.48 5.57
CA ASN A 415 -28.49 5.60 4.59
C ASN A 415 -28.02 4.13 4.70
N ARG A 416 -26.84 3.91 5.23
CA ARG A 416 -26.23 2.58 5.37
C ARG A 416 -26.23 2.03 6.78
N THR A 417 -26.80 2.77 7.74
CA THR A 417 -26.87 2.39 9.16
C THR A 417 -25.52 1.97 9.74
N THR A 418 -24.44 2.71 9.41
CA THR A 418 -23.09 2.43 9.89
C THR A 418 -22.75 3.26 11.13
N ALA A 419 -23.50 3.05 12.23
CA ALA A 419 -23.33 3.80 13.48
C ALA A 419 -21.92 3.62 14.08
N ALA A 420 -21.22 2.54 13.75
CA ALA A 420 -19.84 2.30 14.18
C ALA A 420 -18.86 3.43 13.78
N VAL A 421 -19.07 4.07 12.63
CA VAL A 421 -18.29 5.26 12.19
C VAL A 421 -18.41 6.38 13.20
N ILE A 422 -19.63 6.66 13.68
CA ILE A 422 -19.88 7.69 14.70
C ILE A 422 -19.23 7.28 16.03
N GLY A 423 -19.27 5.97 16.36
CA GLY A 423 -18.64 5.43 17.56
C GLY A 423 -17.12 5.62 17.58
N GLU A 424 -16.45 5.33 16.47
CA GLU A 424 -15.00 5.58 16.32
C GLU A 424 -14.69 7.08 16.46
N LEU A 425 -15.40 7.93 15.71
CA LEU A 425 -15.19 9.37 15.75
C LEU A 425 -15.38 9.93 17.16
N ALA A 426 -16.46 9.51 17.87
CA ALA A 426 -16.73 9.96 19.22
C ALA A 426 -15.66 9.49 20.23
N THR A 427 -15.18 8.25 20.11
CA THR A 427 -14.10 7.73 20.96
C THR A 427 -12.81 8.50 20.74
N ASN A 428 -12.43 8.71 19.49
CA ASN A 428 -11.21 9.45 19.15
C ASN A 428 -11.32 10.93 19.53
N PHE A 429 -12.53 11.50 19.47
CA PHE A 429 -12.81 12.85 19.96
C PHE A 429 -12.58 12.98 21.48
N ILE A 430 -13.03 12.00 22.27
CA ILE A 430 -12.74 11.96 23.70
C ILE A 430 -11.22 11.94 23.92
N GLY A 431 -10.49 11.11 23.22
CA GLY A 431 -9.03 11.04 23.30
C GLY A 431 -8.36 12.37 23.01
N LYS A 432 -8.75 13.04 21.91
CA LYS A 432 -8.26 14.36 21.53
C LYS A 432 -8.49 15.39 22.64
N ARG A 433 -9.72 15.50 23.14
CA ARG A 433 -10.07 16.51 24.17
C ARG A 433 -9.39 16.24 25.50
N VAL A 434 -9.20 14.96 25.87
CA VAL A 434 -8.44 14.59 27.06
C VAL A 434 -6.95 14.93 26.88
N SER A 435 -6.35 14.64 25.72
CA SER A 435 -4.97 15.05 25.39
C SER A 435 -4.79 16.56 25.49
N ASP A 436 -5.71 17.34 24.95
CA ASP A 436 -5.67 18.80 25.01
C ASP A 436 -5.80 19.29 26.45
N HIS A 437 -6.68 18.69 27.24
CA HIS A 437 -6.80 19.05 28.68
C HIS A 437 -5.54 18.67 29.47
N MET A 438 -4.91 17.51 29.17
CA MET A 438 -3.66 17.09 29.81
C MET A 438 -2.53 18.13 29.59
N LYS A 439 -2.47 18.79 28.42
CA LYS A 439 -1.51 19.88 28.16
C LYS A 439 -1.66 21.07 29.10
N THR A 440 -2.86 21.31 29.63
CA THR A 440 -3.13 22.39 30.59
C THR A 440 -2.73 22.05 32.03
N LEU A 441 -2.59 20.76 32.35
CA LEU A 441 -2.25 20.25 33.68
C LEU A 441 -0.74 20.35 33.95
N LYS A 442 -0.37 20.75 35.15
CA LYS A 442 1.04 20.96 35.53
C LYS A 442 1.72 19.74 36.11
N THR A 443 0.98 18.88 36.80
CA THR A 443 1.55 17.74 37.52
C THR A 443 1.30 16.41 36.81
N MET A 444 2.30 15.53 36.87
CA MET A 444 2.20 14.17 36.32
C MET A 444 1.02 13.40 36.94
N LYS A 445 0.80 13.56 38.24
CA LYS A 445 -0.30 12.87 38.96
C LYS A 445 -1.70 13.29 38.48
N GLU A 446 -1.89 14.55 38.15
CA GLU A 446 -3.16 15.02 37.58
C GLU A 446 -3.40 14.45 36.19
N LYS A 447 -2.35 14.40 35.36
CA LYS A 447 -2.39 13.82 34.02
C LYS A 447 -2.72 12.32 34.09
N GLU A 448 -2.02 11.56 34.95
CA GLU A 448 -2.32 10.14 35.21
C GLU A 448 -3.78 9.94 35.63
N LYS A 449 -4.25 10.76 36.60
CA LYS A 449 -5.59 10.62 37.15
C LYS A 449 -6.68 10.75 36.07
N ILE A 450 -6.61 11.76 35.24
CA ILE A 450 -7.63 11.96 34.18
C ILE A 450 -7.54 10.87 33.10
N LEU A 451 -6.34 10.55 32.64
CA LEU A 451 -6.12 9.53 31.62
C LEU A 451 -6.67 8.16 32.06
N PHE A 452 -6.27 7.71 33.23
CA PHE A 452 -6.68 6.40 33.73
C PHE A 452 -8.15 6.34 34.16
N ASP A 453 -8.74 7.45 34.62
CA ASP A 453 -10.18 7.51 34.90
C ASP A 453 -11.01 7.38 33.61
N VAL A 454 -10.61 8.06 32.55
CA VAL A 454 -11.26 7.95 31.23
C VAL A 454 -11.13 6.53 30.68
N LEU A 455 -9.92 5.95 30.68
CA LEU A 455 -9.70 4.58 30.21
C LEU A 455 -10.50 3.55 31.01
N LYS A 456 -10.58 3.72 32.33
CA LYS A 456 -11.37 2.84 33.21
C LYS A 456 -12.86 2.90 32.91
N MET A 457 -13.41 4.10 32.67
CA MET A 457 -14.82 4.24 32.31
C MET A 457 -15.13 3.71 30.90
N TYR A 458 -14.16 3.78 30.01
CA TYR A 458 -14.32 3.33 28.63
C TYR A 458 -14.19 1.81 28.48
N ASN A 459 -13.10 1.22 28.99
CA ASN A 459 -12.82 -0.22 28.96
C ASN A 459 -12.05 -0.66 30.21
N ILE A 460 -12.75 -1.29 31.15
CA ILE A 460 -12.18 -1.65 32.44
C ILE A 460 -11.09 -2.73 32.30
N ASP A 461 -11.28 -3.68 31.41
CA ASP A 461 -10.35 -4.80 31.22
C ASP A 461 -9.01 -4.30 30.66
N TYR A 462 -9.08 -3.45 29.65
CA TYR A 462 -7.88 -2.80 29.09
C TYR A 462 -7.20 -1.88 30.11
N TYR A 463 -7.97 -1.13 30.88
CA TYR A 463 -7.44 -0.31 31.97
C TYR A 463 -6.68 -1.14 33.02
N GLU A 464 -7.21 -2.28 33.45
CA GLU A 464 -6.54 -3.15 34.42
C GLU A 464 -5.25 -3.72 33.85
N PHE A 465 -5.27 -4.14 32.60
CA PHE A 465 -4.11 -4.67 31.90
C PHE A 465 -3.01 -3.59 31.74
N LEU A 466 -3.35 -2.43 31.23
CA LEU A 466 -2.44 -1.29 31.07
C LEU A 466 -1.86 -0.82 32.41
N THR A 467 -2.70 -0.76 33.47
CA THR A 467 -2.27 -0.33 34.81
C THR A 467 -1.22 -1.26 35.41
N LYS A 468 -1.29 -2.56 35.15
CA LYS A 468 -0.27 -3.54 35.62
C LYS A 468 1.09 -3.23 34.98
N LYS A 469 1.12 -3.02 33.67
CA LYS A 469 2.35 -2.62 32.95
C LYS A 469 2.86 -1.25 33.41
N TYR A 470 1.98 -0.27 33.48
CA TYR A 470 2.34 1.10 33.88
C TYR A 470 2.99 1.15 35.27
N LYS A 471 2.52 0.35 36.24
CA LYS A 471 3.13 0.27 37.57
C LYS A 471 4.56 -0.27 37.55
N ALA A 472 4.87 -1.17 36.62
CA ALA A 472 6.20 -1.75 36.47
C ALA A 472 7.21 -0.85 35.75
N MET A 473 6.74 0.22 35.10
CA MET A 473 7.58 1.16 34.35
C MET A 473 8.42 2.07 35.27
N THR A 474 9.57 2.47 34.77
CA THR A 474 10.42 3.49 35.37
C THR A 474 9.74 4.87 35.30
N THR A 475 10.22 5.82 36.06
CA THR A 475 9.68 7.19 36.06
C THR A 475 9.87 7.87 34.70
N GLU A 476 10.94 7.56 34.01
CA GLU A 476 11.23 8.10 32.67
C GLU A 476 10.28 7.53 31.61
N GLU A 477 10.07 6.22 31.60
CA GLU A 477 9.09 5.56 30.71
C GLU A 477 7.68 6.10 30.94
N LYS A 478 7.25 6.30 32.19
CA LYS A 478 5.97 6.93 32.52
C LYS A 478 5.85 8.34 31.97
N LYS A 479 6.93 9.12 32.05
CA LYS A 479 6.96 10.49 31.51
C LYS A 479 6.85 10.46 29.97
N ASN A 480 7.58 9.58 29.30
CA ASN A 480 7.52 9.39 27.84
C ASN A 480 6.11 8.99 27.39
N PHE A 481 5.49 8.05 28.09
CA PHE A 481 4.11 7.62 27.78
C PHE A 481 3.10 8.76 27.91
N LEU A 482 3.13 9.52 29.02
CA LEU A 482 2.22 10.64 29.20
C LEU A 482 2.46 11.74 28.16
N GLN A 483 3.72 12.00 27.82
CA GLN A 483 4.06 12.98 26.79
C GLN A 483 3.55 12.55 25.40
N TYR A 484 3.66 11.25 25.08
CA TYR A 484 3.06 10.70 23.86
C TYR A 484 1.53 10.87 23.83
N CYS A 485 0.84 10.57 24.94
CA CYS A 485 -0.60 10.76 25.06
C CYS A 485 -1.04 12.23 24.90
N GLU A 486 -0.19 13.17 25.27
CA GLU A 486 -0.44 14.62 25.12
C GLU A 486 -0.18 15.10 23.69
N ASP A 487 0.96 14.72 23.11
CA ASP A 487 1.44 15.30 21.86
C ASP A 487 0.91 14.57 20.61
N VAL A 488 0.63 13.27 20.73
CA VAL A 488 0.23 12.44 19.59
C VAL A 488 -1.23 11.99 19.72
N LYS A 489 -1.49 10.95 20.53
CA LYS A 489 -2.85 10.40 20.70
C LYS A 489 -2.95 9.46 21.91
N ILE A 490 -4.16 9.33 22.44
CA ILE A 490 -4.51 8.32 23.42
C ILE A 490 -5.15 7.15 22.67
N HIS A 491 -4.60 5.95 22.85
CA HIS A 491 -5.14 4.74 22.23
C HIS A 491 -6.29 4.16 23.06
N PHE A 492 -7.37 3.76 22.39
CA PHE A 492 -8.53 3.12 22.97
C PHE A 492 -8.69 1.71 22.42
N ASN A 493 -8.70 0.73 23.32
CA ASN A 493 -9.05 -0.63 22.95
C ASN A 493 -10.57 -0.80 22.91
N GLN A 494 -11.06 -1.53 21.93
CA GLN A 494 -12.47 -1.84 21.77
C GLN A 494 -13.01 -2.60 22.99
N PRO A 495 -14.10 -2.14 23.65
CA PRO A 495 -14.75 -2.88 24.72
C PRO A 495 -15.29 -4.22 24.25
N SER A 496 -15.32 -5.22 25.15
CA SER A 496 -15.85 -6.55 24.85
C SER A 496 -17.28 -6.50 24.35
N MET A 497 -17.57 -7.30 23.32
CA MET A 497 -18.94 -7.50 22.87
C MET A 497 -19.70 -8.35 23.92
N GLY A 498 -20.93 -7.96 24.21
CA GLY A 498 -21.78 -8.65 25.19
C GLY A 498 -21.64 -8.15 26.63
N GLU A 499 -20.91 -7.08 26.87
CA GLU A 499 -20.95 -6.37 28.13
C GLU A 499 -22.32 -5.72 28.39
N LYS A 500 -22.66 -5.57 29.68
CA LYS A 500 -23.93 -4.95 30.10
C LYS A 500 -24.09 -3.51 29.66
N GLU A 501 -22.95 -2.80 29.45
CA GLU A 501 -22.92 -1.42 29.02
C GLU A 501 -22.32 -1.29 27.62
N PRO A 502 -23.15 -1.03 26.61
CA PRO A 502 -22.70 -0.81 25.23
C PRO A 502 -21.75 0.39 25.11
N MET A 503 -20.88 0.38 24.12
CA MET A 503 -19.88 1.44 23.86
C MET A 503 -20.50 2.86 23.86
N PHE A 504 -21.63 3.06 23.19
CA PHE A 504 -22.30 4.38 23.15
C PHE A 504 -22.76 4.85 24.53
N TYR A 505 -23.19 3.92 25.38
CA TYR A 505 -23.58 4.25 26.76
C TYR A 505 -22.38 4.75 27.57
N ARG A 506 -21.22 4.11 27.41
CA ARG A 506 -19.95 4.55 28.04
C ARG A 506 -19.50 5.90 27.54
N ILE A 507 -19.61 6.16 26.21
CA ILE A 507 -19.33 7.47 25.62
C ILE A 507 -20.26 8.54 26.21
N MET A 508 -21.54 8.25 26.36
CA MET A 508 -22.50 9.17 26.96
C MET A 508 -22.18 9.47 28.44
N ASN A 509 -21.85 8.46 29.23
CA ASN A 509 -21.45 8.63 30.63
C ASN A 509 -20.18 9.47 30.76
N LEU A 510 -19.18 9.25 29.89
CA LEU A 510 -17.97 10.07 29.84
C LEU A 510 -18.29 11.53 29.49
N LYS A 511 -19.15 11.74 28.48
CA LYS A 511 -19.57 13.08 28.08
C LYS A 511 -20.34 13.79 29.20
N GLU A 512 -21.14 13.05 29.96
CA GLU A 512 -21.87 13.61 31.11
C GLU A 512 -20.93 13.98 32.26
N LYS A 513 -19.95 13.13 32.59
CA LYS A 513 -18.98 13.38 33.66
C LYS A 513 -18.00 14.50 33.31
N TYR A 514 -17.59 14.64 32.08
CA TYR A 514 -16.57 15.58 31.62
C TYR A 514 -17.15 16.64 30.67
N LYS A 515 -18.35 17.15 30.97
CA LYS A 515 -19.05 18.16 30.16
C LYS A 515 -18.17 19.36 29.79
N ASP A 516 -17.37 19.83 30.73
CA ASP A 516 -16.54 21.02 30.55
C ASP A 516 -15.35 20.78 29.59
N ILE A 517 -14.93 19.52 29.44
CA ILE A 517 -13.80 19.12 28.60
C ILE A 517 -14.28 18.66 27.22
N LEU A 518 -15.37 17.88 27.17
CA LEU A 518 -15.87 17.22 25.97
C LEU A 518 -16.89 18.05 25.18
N ASN A 519 -16.72 19.36 25.12
CA ASN A 519 -17.51 20.24 24.27
C ASN A 519 -17.11 20.09 22.81
N PRO A 520 -18.06 20.19 21.86
CA PRO A 520 -17.73 20.21 20.44
C PRO A 520 -16.79 21.36 20.08
N ASP A 521 -16.07 21.21 18.99
CA ASP A 521 -15.14 22.23 18.48
C ASP A 521 -15.91 23.35 17.78
N GLU A 522 -15.51 24.61 18.04
CA GLU A 522 -15.98 25.74 17.26
C GLU A 522 -15.39 25.68 15.86
N MET A 523 -16.24 25.55 14.84
CA MET A 523 -15.82 25.41 13.48
C MET A 523 -15.70 26.74 12.75
N TRP A 524 -14.67 26.86 11.93
CA TRP A 524 -14.35 28.03 11.13
C TRP A 524 -14.05 27.63 9.69
N VAL A 525 -14.33 28.51 8.74
CA VAL A 525 -13.96 28.39 7.33
C VAL A 525 -13.31 29.69 6.86
N HIS A 526 -12.31 29.57 5.97
CA HIS A 526 -11.71 30.74 5.33
C HIS A 526 -12.45 31.04 4.02
N GLN A 527 -13.21 32.13 3.97
CA GLN A 527 -13.92 32.57 2.78
C GLN A 527 -13.88 34.09 2.63
N PHE A 528 -13.83 34.57 1.40
CA PHE A 528 -13.77 36.00 1.08
C PHE A 528 -12.61 36.75 1.79
N GLY A 529 -11.46 36.08 1.95
CA GLY A 529 -10.27 36.66 2.60
C GLY A 529 -10.38 36.88 4.11
N ARG A 530 -11.34 36.23 4.77
CA ARG A 530 -11.52 36.28 6.23
C ARG A 530 -11.97 34.94 6.81
N ASP A 531 -11.70 34.75 8.10
CA ASP A 531 -12.18 33.59 8.85
C ASP A 531 -13.61 33.85 9.29
N ILE A 532 -14.50 32.93 8.97
CA ILE A 532 -15.94 32.99 9.28
C ILE A 532 -16.27 31.80 10.18
N ARG A 533 -16.88 32.06 11.34
CA ARG A 533 -17.38 31.01 12.23
C ARG A 533 -18.59 30.32 11.60
N CYS A 534 -18.59 29.00 11.61
CA CYS A 534 -19.74 28.21 11.21
C CYS A 534 -20.89 28.32 12.23
N VAL A 535 -22.12 28.15 11.78
CA VAL A 535 -23.32 28.24 12.65
C VAL A 535 -23.34 27.09 13.66
N MET A 536 -22.83 25.91 13.27
CA MET A 536 -22.81 24.72 14.12
C MET A 536 -21.38 24.35 14.49
N ASP A 537 -21.20 23.96 15.75
CA ASP A 537 -19.98 23.36 16.24
C ASP A 537 -19.89 21.89 15.79
N GLY A 538 -18.67 21.35 15.67
CA GLY A 538 -18.42 20.02 15.12
C GLY A 538 -17.69 19.08 16.07
N TYR A 539 -17.88 17.78 15.90
CA TYR A 539 -17.06 16.76 16.53
C TYR A 539 -15.97 16.33 15.54
N ILE A 540 -14.78 16.92 15.68
CA ILE A 540 -13.64 16.68 14.79
C ILE A 540 -12.63 15.79 15.48
N ALA A 541 -12.34 14.65 14.90
CA ALA A 541 -11.36 13.70 15.43
C ALA A 541 -10.75 12.84 14.33
N ASN A 542 -9.79 12.01 14.70
CA ASN A 542 -9.20 11.04 13.82
C ASN A 542 -10.19 9.96 13.42
N MET A 543 -10.14 9.56 12.16
CA MET A 543 -10.70 8.31 11.66
C MET A 543 -9.61 7.53 10.94
N TYR A 544 -9.63 6.21 11.11
CA TYR A 544 -8.64 5.34 10.47
C TYR A 544 -9.04 5.06 9.01
N ILE A 545 -8.19 5.48 8.09
CA ILE A 545 -8.45 5.42 6.65
C ILE A 545 -7.44 4.52 5.98
N ILE A 546 -7.93 3.68 5.08
CA ILE A 546 -7.15 2.82 4.18
C ILE A 546 -7.34 3.25 2.74
N THR A 547 -6.31 3.12 1.93
CA THR A 547 -6.38 3.36 0.48
C THR A 547 -6.61 2.04 -0.26
N LEU A 548 -7.44 2.06 -1.29
CA LEU A 548 -7.82 0.87 -2.03
C LEU A 548 -7.13 0.79 -3.40
N LYS A 549 -7.04 -0.43 -3.96
CA LYS A 549 -6.39 -0.72 -5.24
C LYS A 549 -6.94 0.05 -6.44
N GLN A 550 -8.19 0.52 -6.37
CA GLN A 550 -8.83 1.25 -7.45
C GLN A 550 -8.32 2.69 -7.49
N THR A 551 -7.42 2.96 -8.43
CA THR A 551 -6.93 4.30 -8.74
C THR A 551 -7.69 4.87 -9.94
N ALA A 552 -7.65 6.18 -10.12
CA ALA A 552 -8.28 6.85 -11.27
C ALA A 552 -7.76 6.29 -12.62
N LYS A 553 -6.45 6.00 -12.71
CA LYS A 553 -5.83 5.44 -13.92
C LYS A 553 -6.29 4.02 -14.23
N LYS A 554 -6.39 3.16 -13.20
CA LYS A 554 -6.82 1.75 -13.35
C LYS A 554 -8.34 1.58 -13.40
N GLY A 555 -9.11 2.61 -13.02
CA GLY A 555 -10.57 2.67 -13.11
C GLY A 555 -11.11 3.32 -14.38
N PHE A 556 -10.23 3.76 -15.25
CA PHE A 556 -10.58 4.43 -16.50
C PHE A 556 -10.86 3.41 -17.60
N SER A 557 -11.96 3.58 -18.33
CA SER A 557 -12.27 2.76 -19.50
C SER A 557 -12.74 3.64 -20.66
N VAL A 558 -12.27 3.31 -21.86
CA VAL A 558 -12.63 4.01 -23.11
C VAL A 558 -13.14 2.98 -24.11
N ARG A 559 -14.18 3.34 -24.82
CA ARG A 559 -14.69 2.53 -25.93
C ARG A 559 -14.83 3.37 -27.19
N GLY A 560 -14.30 2.84 -28.29
CA GLY A 560 -14.67 3.27 -29.63
C GLY A 560 -15.96 2.57 -30.12
N ILE A 561 -16.25 2.68 -31.41
CA ILE A 561 -17.40 2.01 -32.05
C ILE A 561 -17.32 0.48 -31.84
N GLY A 562 -16.13 -0.10 -31.98
CA GLY A 562 -15.86 -1.51 -31.71
C GLY A 562 -16.69 -2.49 -32.54
N ALA A 563 -16.55 -3.79 -32.23
CA ALA A 563 -17.33 -4.84 -32.86
C ALA A 563 -18.79 -4.81 -32.38
N VAL A 564 -19.71 -4.97 -33.30
CA VAL A 564 -21.15 -5.09 -33.05
C VAL A 564 -21.66 -6.43 -33.61
N SER A 565 -22.60 -7.03 -32.93
CA SER A 565 -23.30 -8.23 -33.42
C SER A 565 -24.10 -7.91 -34.69
N ALA A 566 -24.59 -8.93 -35.37
CA ALA A 566 -25.49 -8.77 -36.53
C ALA A 566 -26.77 -7.99 -36.22
N LYS A 567 -27.12 -7.84 -34.93
CA LYS A 567 -28.25 -7.05 -34.44
C LYS A 567 -27.87 -5.60 -34.05
N GLY A 568 -26.63 -5.18 -34.32
CA GLY A 568 -26.15 -3.84 -33.94
C GLY A 568 -25.83 -3.69 -32.44
N ILE A 569 -25.83 -4.78 -31.65
CA ILE A 569 -25.53 -4.73 -30.22
C ILE A 569 -24.00 -4.81 -30.04
N PRO A 570 -23.38 -3.91 -29.25
CA PRO A 570 -21.95 -3.97 -28.96
C PRO A 570 -21.56 -5.31 -28.31
N GLU A 571 -20.57 -5.99 -28.88
CA GLU A 571 -20.06 -7.23 -28.31
C GLU A 571 -19.27 -6.98 -27.03
N ARG A 572 -19.47 -7.85 -26.04
CA ARG A 572 -18.64 -7.91 -24.84
C ARG A 572 -17.39 -8.76 -25.18
N SER A 573 -16.28 -8.10 -25.40
CA SER A 573 -15.02 -8.84 -25.56
C SER A 573 -14.47 -9.28 -24.21
N TYR A 574 -14.41 -10.58 -23.97
CA TYR A 574 -13.74 -11.16 -22.80
C TYR A 574 -12.21 -11.03 -22.84
N LYS A 575 -11.65 -10.77 -24.02
CA LYS A 575 -10.20 -10.77 -24.24
C LYS A 575 -9.47 -9.48 -23.83
N SER A 576 -10.19 -8.41 -23.47
CA SER A 576 -9.58 -7.09 -23.27
C SER A 576 -9.58 -6.60 -21.82
N LYS A 577 -9.20 -7.46 -20.89
CA LYS A 577 -8.91 -7.01 -19.52
C LYS A 577 -7.47 -6.53 -19.31
N SER A 578 -6.61 -6.60 -20.33
CA SER A 578 -5.24 -6.11 -20.21
C SER A 578 -5.16 -4.62 -20.52
N HIS A 579 -4.36 -3.88 -19.75
CA HIS A 579 -4.10 -2.44 -19.93
C HIS A 579 -3.56 -2.06 -21.32
N LYS A 580 -3.09 -3.01 -22.10
CA LYS A 580 -2.56 -2.79 -23.45
C LYS A 580 -3.63 -2.43 -24.47
N ASP A 581 -4.90 -2.69 -24.17
CA ASP A 581 -6.01 -2.48 -25.10
C ASP A 581 -6.96 -1.39 -24.62
N LEU A 582 -6.44 -0.19 -24.32
CA LEU A 582 -7.24 0.99 -23.96
C LEU A 582 -8.33 1.30 -25.01
N TYR A 583 -8.12 0.87 -26.25
CA TYR A 583 -9.04 1.04 -27.39
C TYR A 583 -9.82 -0.24 -27.72
N SER A 584 -9.74 -1.25 -26.85
CA SER A 584 -10.44 -2.49 -27.14
C SER A 584 -11.95 -2.32 -26.95
N SER A 585 -12.69 -3.08 -27.74
CA SER A 585 -14.12 -3.01 -27.94
C SER A 585 -14.99 -3.51 -26.77
N THR A 586 -14.58 -3.32 -25.52
CA THR A 586 -15.42 -3.69 -24.37
C THR A 586 -16.58 -2.74 -24.19
N ALA A 587 -17.79 -3.28 -24.06
CA ALA A 587 -18.96 -2.48 -23.75
C ALA A 587 -18.80 -1.83 -22.37
N ILE A 588 -18.95 -0.51 -22.31
CA ILE A 588 -19.02 0.25 -21.08
C ILE A 588 -20.45 0.19 -20.56
N ARG A 589 -20.62 -0.15 -19.28
CA ARG A 589 -21.92 -0.12 -18.64
C ARG A 589 -22.30 1.33 -18.35
N PHE A 590 -23.43 1.75 -18.88
CA PHE A 590 -24.09 2.99 -18.49
C PHE A 590 -25.04 2.67 -17.32
N GLY A 591 -24.75 3.19 -16.14
CA GLY A 591 -25.55 2.93 -14.95
C GLY A 591 -26.78 3.86 -14.86
N GLU A 592 -27.59 3.64 -13.85
CA GLU A 592 -28.79 4.45 -13.60
C GLU A 592 -28.44 5.92 -13.35
N PHE A 593 -27.39 6.18 -12.57
CA PHE A 593 -26.97 7.56 -12.25
C PHE A 593 -26.47 8.33 -13.46
N GLU A 594 -25.69 7.71 -14.34
CA GLU A 594 -25.21 8.32 -15.57
C GLU A 594 -26.38 8.65 -16.48
N THR A 595 -27.39 7.76 -16.56
CA THR A 595 -28.61 7.97 -17.35
C THR A 595 -29.44 9.13 -16.78
N LEU A 596 -29.67 9.15 -15.48
CA LEU A 596 -30.42 10.22 -14.82
C LEU A 596 -29.73 11.58 -14.95
N ARG A 597 -28.39 11.62 -14.81
CA ARG A 597 -27.62 12.83 -14.98
C ARG A 597 -27.69 13.36 -16.42
N ASN A 598 -27.61 12.47 -17.40
CA ASN A 598 -27.74 12.85 -18.79
C ASN A 598 -29.13 13.40 -19.10
N TRP A 599 -30.19 12.82 -18.55
CA TRP A 599 -31.55 13.35 -18.67
C TRP A 599 -31.69 14.72 -17.99
N ALA A 600 -31.09 14.90 -16.82
CA ALA A 600 -31.12 16.18 -16.11
C ALA A 600 -30.36 17.29 -16.87
N SER A 601 -29.35 16.95 -17.66
CA SER A 601 -28.59 17.92 -18.44
C SER A 601 -29.25 18.32 -19.77
N TYR A 602 -30.32 17.66 -20.19
CA TYR A 602 -31.08 17.90 -21.44
C TYR A 602 -30.19 17.99 -22.69
N THR A 603 -29.08 17.27 -22.75
CA THR A 603 -28.21 17.29 -23.92
C THR A 603 -28.65 16.25 -24.92
N GLU A 604 -29.03 16.69 -26.13
CA GLU A 604 -29.41 15.80 -27.24
C GLU A 604 -28.33 14.77 -27.59
N MET A 605 -27.08 15.07 -27.34
CA MET A 605 -25.94 14.14 -27.52
C MET A 605 -26.00 12.89 -26.63
N CYS A 606 -26.82 12.88 -25.58
CA CYS A 606 -26.91 11.74 -24.68
C CYS A 606 -28.07 10.78 -25.04
N VAL A 607 -28.90 11.13 -25.99
CA VAL A 607 -30.09 10.36 -26.40
C VAL A 607 -29.87 9.62 -27.72
N ALA A 608 -28.85 10.00 -28.48
CA ALA A 608 -28.41 9.31 -29.69
C ALA A 608 -27.37 8.23 -29.38
#